data_302a18529eafbe7c23e00d55a6ee64a9
#
_entry.id   302a18529eafbe7c23e00d55a6ee64a9
#
_cell.length_a   1.000
_cell.length_b   1.000
_cell.length_c   1.000
_cell.angle_alpha   90.00
_cell.angle_beta   90.00
_cell.angle_gamma   90.00
#
_symmetry.space_group_name_H-M   'P 1'
#
loop_
_entity.id
_entity.type
_entity.pdbx_description
1 polymer ?
#
loop_
_entity_poly.entity_id
_entity_poly.type
_entity_poly.pdbx_seq_one_letter_code
_entity_poly.pdbx_strand_id
1 'polypeptide(L)'
;MNVDYSDLTLGEIETIEELTGKTLDDIIEVKTPRGRLMRALVFVITKRTNPAYTFDETAKLTLDQGLAALGTSEDDDDPKD
;
A
#
# COMPACT_ATOMS: atom_id res chain seq x y z
N MET A 1 -2.02 8.49 -5.34
CA MET A 1 -1.36 7.20 -5.21
C MET A 1 -1.75 6.34 -6.38
N ASN A 2 -0.78 5.78 -7.06
CA ASN A 2 -1.02 5.09 -8.33
C ASN A 2 -0.52 3.65 -8.26
N VAL A 3 -1.28 2.82 -7.55
CA VAL A 3 -0.92 1.43 -7.32
C VAL A 3 -1.70 0.55 -8.30
N ASP A 4 -0.99 -0.37 -8.93
CA ASP A 4 -1.61 -1.32 -9.84
C ASP A 4 -2.04 -2.57 -9.07
N TYR A 5 -3.33 -2.65 -8.78
CA TYR A 5 -3.87 -3.75 -8.00
C TYR A 5 -3.80 -5.08 -8.73
N SER A 6 -3.65 -5.05 -10.05
CA SER A 6 -3.58 -6.30 -10.81
C SER A 6 -2.28 -7.06 -10.59
N ASP A 7 -1.26 -6.39 -10.04
CA ASP A 7 0.01 -7.02 -9.72
C ASP A 7 0.01 -7.72 -8.36
N LEU A 8 -1.03 -7.51 -7.57
CA LEU A 8 -1.13 -8.13 -6.25
C LEU A 8 -1.64 -9.56 -6.39
N THR A 9 -1.11 -10.44 -5.56
CA THR A 9 -1.65 -11.80 -5.49
C THR A 9 -2.99 -11.78 -4.77
N LEU A 10 -3.78 -12.82 -4.96
CA LEU A 10 -5.06 -12.92 -4.25
C LEU A 10 -4.86 -12.94 -2.74
N GLY A 11 -3.80 -13.61 -2.27
CA GLY A 11 -3.49 -13.60 -0.84
C GLY A 11 -3.16 -12.23 -0.33
N GLU A 12 -2.46 -11.44 -1.13
CA GLU A 12 -2.15 -10.06 -0.75
C GLU A 12 -3.40 -9.20 -0.70
N ILE A 13 -4.31 -9.39 -1.66
CA ILE A 13 -5.58 -8.67 -1.67
C ILE A 13 -6.40 -9.03 -0.43
N GLU A 14 -6.46 -10.32 -0.11
CA GLU A 14 -7.19 -10.76 1.07
C GLU A 14 -6.61 -10.13 2.34
N THR A 15 -5.29 -10.07 2.43
CA THR A 15 -4.63 -9.45 3.57
C THR A 15 -4.98 -7.97 3.67
N ILE A 16 -4.97 -7.27 2.53
CA ILE A 16 -5.33 -5.85 2.52
C ILE A 16 -6.77 -5.65 2.98
N GLU A 17 -7.69 -6.49 2.53
CA GLU A 17 -9.07 -6.39 2.97
C GLU A 17 -9.20 -6.60 4.46
N GLU A 18 -8.45 -7.57 5.02
CA GLU A 18 -8.48 -7.81 6.45
C GLU A 18 -7.90 -6.63 7.24
N LEU A 19 -6.80 -6.08 6.75
CA LEU A 19 -6.13 -4.99 7.47
C LEU A 19 -6.93 -3.70 7.41
N THR A 20 -7.64 -3.46 6.31
CA THR A 20 -8.41 -2.21 6.15
C THR A 20 -9.84 -2.35 6.63
N GLY A 21 -10.37 -3.57 6.71
CA GLY A 21 -11.76 -3.80 7.02
C GLY A 21 -12.69 -3.43 5.87
N LYS A 22 -12.14 -3.33 4.65
CA LYS A 22 -12.89 -2.93 3.46
C LYS A 22 -12.77 -3.97 2.37
N THR A 23 -13.76 -4.01 1.48
CA THR A 23 -13.71 -4.90 0.33
C THR A 23 -12.78 -4.32 -0.74
N LEU A 24 -12.37 -5.18 -1.66
CA LEU A 24 -11.54 -4.72 -2.79
C LEU A 24 -12.25 -3.62 -3.57
N ASP A 25 -13.57 -3.74 -3.77
CA ASP A 25 -14.33 -2.72 -4.49
C ASP A 25 -14.24 -1.37 -3.79
N ASP A 26 -14.37 -1.35 -2.47
CA ASP A 26 -14.26 -0.11 -1.70
C ASP A 26 -12.84 0.46 -1.78
N ILE A 27 -11.84 -0.40 -1.81
CA ILE A 27 -10.44 0.02 -1.91
C ILE A 27 -10.20 0.68 -3.26
N ILE A 28 -10.65 0.06 -4.33
CA ILE A 28 -10.47 0.60 -5.68
C ILE A 28 -11.19 1.92 -5.85
N GLU A 29 -12.39 2.05 -5.26
CA GLU A 29 -13.16 3.28 -5.34
C GLU A 29 -12.70 4.35 -4.35
N VAL A 30 -11.64 4.05 -3.62
CA VAL A 30 -11.02 4.99 -2.67
C VAL A 30 -12.00 5.40 -1.55
N LYS A 31 -12.77 4.45 -1.07
CA LYS A 31 -13.64 4.66 0.10
C LYS A 31 -12.95 4.28 1.39
N THR A 32 -11.71 3.83 1.29
CA THR A 32 -10.91 3.40 2.43
C THR A 32 -10.04 4.56 2.89
N PRO A 33 -9.88 4.78 4.20
CA PRO A 33 -8.94 5.80 4.68
C PRO A 33 -7.56 5.55 4.09
N ARG A 34 -6.98 6.59 3.48
CA ARG A 34 -5.77 6.43 2.70
C ARG A 34 -4.57 6.00 3.53
N GLY A 35 -4.46 6.52 4.76
CA GLY A 35 -3.32 6.13 5.60
C GLY A 35 -3.33 4.64 5.89
N ARG A 36 -4.49 4.10 6.23
CA ARG A 36 -4.59 2.67 6.51
C ARG A 36 -4.37 1.85 5.25
N LEU A 37 -4.90 2.31 4.13
CA LEU A 37 -4.69 1.63 2.86
C LEU A 37 -3.21 1.61 2.49
N MET A 38 -2.52 2.74 2.62
CA MET A 38 -1.09 2.80 2.33
C MET A 38 -0.31 1.84 3.23
N ARG A 39 -0.66 1.79 4.52
CA ARG A 39 0.02 0.87 5.43
C ARG A 39 -0.17 -0.58 4.98
N ALA A 40 -1.40 -0.94 4.59
CA ALA A 40 -1.68 -2.30 4.15
C ALA A 40 -0.91 -2.64 2.88
N LEU A 41 -0.87 -1.70 1.93
CA LEU A 41 -0.14 -1.91 0.67
C LEU A 41 1.36 -2.05 0.92
N VAL A 42 1.93 -1.15 1.72
CA VAL A 42 3.36 -1.23 2.04
C VAL A 42 3.67 -2.55 2.73
N PHE A 43 2.80 -2.97 3.64
CA PHE A 43 3.00 -4.21 4.37
C PHE A 43 3.10 -5.41 3.42
N VAL A 44 2.13 -5.58 2.53
CA VAL A 44 2.13 -6.76 1.66
C VAL A 44 3.27 -6.72 0.65
N ILE A 45 3.61 -5.53 0.15
CA ILE A 45 4.68 -5.41 -0.84
C ILE A 45 6.04 -5.63 -0.19
N THR A 46 6.28 -5.03 0.97
CA THR A 46 7.55 -5.20 1.67
C THR A 46 7.76 -6.64 2.12
N LYS A 47 6.68 -7.32 2.49
CA LYS A 47 6.77 -8.70 2.95
C LYS A 47 7.26 -9.64 1.86
N ARG A 48 7.17 -9.25 0.59
CA ARG A 48 7.68 -10.07 -0.50
C ARG A 48 9.18 -10.32 -0.39
N THR A 49 9.91 -9.31 0.09
CA THR A 49 11.37 -9.39 0.23
C THR A 49 11.81 -9.49 1.67
N ASN A 50 10.94 -9.17 2.61
CA ASN A 50 11.26 -9.22 4.04
C ASN A 50 10.10 -9.89 4.78
N PRO A 51 10.08 -11.24 4.83
CA PRO A 51 8.96 -11.96 5.44
C PRO A 51 8.74 -11.66 6.91
N ALA A 52 9.75 -11.12 7.60
CA ALA A 52 9.63 -10.79 9.02
C ALA A 52 9.01 -9.41 9.25
N TYR A 53 8.74 -8.65 8.19
CA TYR A 53 8.16 -7.32 8.31
C TYR A 53 6.78 -7.40 8.96
N THR A 54 6.46 -6.47 9.87
CA THR A 54 5.18 -6.46 10.55
C THR A 54 4.36 -5.25 10.15
N PHE A 55 3.04 -5.38 10.30
CA PHE A 55 2.14 -4.27 10.00
C PHE A 55 2.41 -3.06 10.90
N ASP A 56 2.79 -3.30 12.16
CA ASP A 56 3.08 -2.21 13.08
C ASP A 56 4.22 -1.33 12.61
N GLU A 57 5.18 -1.90 11.90
CA GLU A 57 6.32 -1.14 11.42
C GLU A 57 5.92 -0.08 10.39
N THR A 58 4.80 -0.30 9.69
CA THR A 58 4.35 0.67 8.68
C THR A 58 3.88 1.97 9.31
N ALA A 59 3.45 1.93 10.58
CA ALA A 59 2.95 3.13 11.23
C ALA A 59 4.04 4.18 11.47
N LYS A 60 5.30 3.75 11.43
CA LYS A 60 6.44 4.63 11.67
C LYS A 60 6.97 5.29 10.41
N LEU A 61 6.47 4.87 9.26
CA LEU A 61 6.92 5.42 7.98
C LEU A 61 6.32 6.80 7.77
N THR A 62 7.11 7.67 7.14
CA THR A 62 6.57 8.94 6.67
C THR A 62 5.82 8.70 5.36
N LEU A 63 5.06 9.71 4.93
CA LEU A 63 4.36 9.63 3.65
C LEU A 63 5.35 9.37 2.51
N ASP A 64 6.48 10.10 2.52
CA ASP A 64 7.49 9.91 1.48
C ASP A 64 8.03 8.48 1.48
N GLN A 65 8.28 7.93 2.66
CA GLN A 65 8.80 6.57 2.75
C GLN A 65 7.76 5.56 2.26
N GLY A 66 6.50 5.79 2.58
CA GLY A 66 5.42 4.91 2.11
C GLY A 66 5.29 4.94 0.60
N LEU A 67 5.32 6.13 0.01
CA LEU A 67 5.24 6.26 -1.44
C LEU A 67 6.43 5.60 -2.13
N ALA A 68 7.62 5.77 -1.56
CA ALA A 68 8.82 5.14 -2.12
C ALA A 68 8.72 3.62 -2.07
N ALA A 69 8.20 3.08 -0.98
CA ALA A 69 8.03 1.63 -0.84
C ALA A 69 7.05 1.09 -1.88
N LEU A 70 6.05 1.88 -2.24
CA LEU A 70 5.06 1.48 -3.24
C LEU A 70 5.53 1.73 -4.66
N GLY A 71 6.68 2.38 -4.82
CA GLY A 71 7.22 2.66 -6.15
C GLY A 71 6.46 3.74 -6.88
N THR A 72 5.75 4.61 -6.17
CA THR A 72 4.93 5.64 -6.80
C THR A 72 5.52 7.04 -6.73
N SER A 73 6.58 7.22 -5.96
CA SER A 73 7.13 8.55 -5.75
C SER A 73 7.70 9.16 -7.01
N GLU A 74 8.21 8.35 -7.90
CA GLU A 74 8.82 8.83 -9.14
C GLU A 74 7.80 9.46 -10.07
N ASP A 75 6.55 9.20 -9.88
CA ASP A 75 5.50 9.77 -10.72
C ASP A 75 5.40 11.26 -10.55
N ASP A 76 6.01 11.71 -9.57
CA ASP A 76 6.00 13.12 -9.32
C ASP A 76 6.90 13.87 -10.23
N ASP A 77 7.00 13.15 -10.49
CA ASP A 77 7.52 13.76 -10.91
C ASP A 77 7.32 14.54 -11.64
N ASP A 78 7.19 14.42 -11.41
CA ASP A 78 7.00 15.12 -11.92
C ASP A 78 7.12 16.07 -12.04
N PRO A 79 7.31 16.26 -12.28
CA PRO A 79 7.47 17.16 -12.47
C PRO A 79 7.62 18.11 -12.32
N LYS A 80 7.67 18.08 -12.03
CA LYS A 80 7.61 18.91 -11.85
C LYS A 80 7.88 19.68 -12.09
N ASP A 81 8.00 19.44 -12.14
CA ASP A 81 8.05 19.96 -12.45
C ASP A 81 7.91 20.40 -12.75
#